data_0830a249b512a33f1338138d6b48f156
#
_entry.id   0830a249b512a33f1338138d6b48f156
#
_cell.length_a   1.000
_cell.length_b   1.000
_cell.length_c   1.000
_cell.angle_alpha   90.00
_cell.angle_beta   90.00
_cell.angle_gamma   90.00
#
_symmetry.space_group_name_H-M   'P 1'
#
loop_
_entity.id
_entity.type
_entity.pdbx_description
1 polymer ?
#
loop_
_entity_poly.entity_id
_entity_poly.type
_entity_poly.pdbx_seq_one_letter_code
_entity_poly.pdbx_strand_id
1 'polypeptide(L)'
;MKITADNFFTTSDGIHIYFEDRGSGLPIVMVPGFLCTTKFFEKNAEVLSKEFRVITMDLRGQGNSSKTCQGNTIRRNAQDIKELIDHLGLEHVVLLGWSLASSIVVSYAAEFEQYKLS
;
A
#
# COMPACT_ATOMS: atom_id res chain seq x y z
N MET A 1 7.72 10.04 -13.03
CA MET A 1 8.22 10.18 -11.65
C MET A 1 9.56 9.47 -11.51
N LYS A 2 10.51 10.12 -10.90
CA LYS A 2 11.82 9.53 -10.64
C LYS A 2 11.78 8.77 -9.32
N ILE A 3 12.15 7.49 -9.34
CA ILE A 3 12.19 6.66 -8.13
C ILE A 3 13.43 7.02 -7.32
N THR A 4 13.24 7.29 -6.03
CA THR A 4 14.31 7.58 -5.09
C THR A 4 14.19 6.68 -3.87
N ALA A 5 15.15 6.76 -2.95
CA ALA A 5 15.11 6.01 -1.70
C ALA A 5 13.84 6.31 -0.88
N ASP A 6 13.28 7.52 -1.02
CA ASP A 6 12.07 7.93 -0.32
C ASP A 6 10.82 7.19 -0.79
N ASN A 7 10.89 6.50 -1.92
CA ASN A 7 9.79 5.68 -2.43
C ASN A 7 9.77 4.26 -1.82
N PHE A 8 10.64 3.99 -0.85
CA PHE A 8 10.73 2.67 -0.23
C PHE A 8 10.68 2.78 1.29
N PHE A 9 10.07 1.78 1.91
CA PHE A 9 10.26 1.57 3.33
C PHE A 9 10.66 0.10 3.55
N THR A 10 11.29 -0.19 4.68
CA THR A 10 11.73 -1.54 5.01
C THR A 10 10.78 -2.13 6.03
N THR A 11 10.22 -3.30 5.72
CA THR A 11 9.33 -4.01 6.62
C THR A 11 10.10 -4.60 7.79
N SER A 12 9.37 -5.04 8.81
CA SER A 12 9.97 -5.64 10.01
C SER A 12 10.75 -6.91 9.71
N ASP A 13 10.46 -7.59 8.60
CA ASP A 13 11.21 -8.77 8.15
C ASP A 13 12.25 -8.46 7.06
N GLY A 14 12.56 -7.18 6.86
CA GLY A 14 13.69 -6.77 6.01
C GLY A 14 13.38 -6.63 4.53
N ILE A 15 12.12 -6.60 4.14
CA ILE A 15 11.72 -6.46 2.73
C ILE A 15 11.53 -4.99 2.39
N HIS A 16 12.03 -4.55 1.24
CA HIS A 16 11.84 -3.18 0.76
C HIS A 16 10.56 -3.12 -0.06
N ILE A 17 9.63 -2.28 0.36
CA ILE A 17 8.35 -2.08 -0.31
C ILE A 17 8.36 -0.73 -1.01
N TYR A 18 8.06 -0.74 -2.30
CA TYR A 18 7.93 0.46 -3.12
C TYR A 18 6.53 1.04 -2.97
N PHE A 19 6.46 2.35 -2.80
CA PHE A 19 5.18 3.07 -2.76
C PHE A 19 5.31 4.44 -3.42
N GLU A 20 4.17 4.99 -3.82
CA GLU A 20 4.05 6.35 -4.33
C GLU A 20 3.03 7.09 -3.48
N ASP A 21 3.35 8.33 -3.16
CA ASP A 21 2.55 9.17 -2.26
C ASP A 21 2.32 10.51 -2.96
N ARG A 22 1.07 10.81 -3.30
CA ARG A 22 0.70 12.00 -4.06
C ARG A 22 -0.45 12.74 -3.40
N GLY A 23 -0.43 14.08 -3.52
CA GLY A 23 -1.52 14.92 -3.05
C GLY A 23 -1.51 15.14 -1.55
N SER A 24 -2.61 15.67 -1.05
CA SER A 24 -2.79 15.96 0.36
C SER A 24 -4.25 15.80 0.74
N GLY A 25 -4.53 15.69 2.03
CA GLY A 25 -5.87 15.51 2.56
C GLY A 25 -6.09 14.11 3.11
N LEU A 26 -7.32 13.61 3.03
CA LEU A 26 -7.63 12.28 3.52
C LEU A 26 -6.84 11.21 2.77
N PRO A 27 -6.08 10.36 3.47
CA PRO A 27 -5.28 9.33 2.82
C PRO A 27 -6.14 8.19 2.28
N ILE A 28 -5.88 7.83 1.03
CA ILE A 28 -6.43 6.65 0.39
C ILE A 28 -5.27 5.75 0.03
N VAL A 29 -5.22 4.56 0.61
CA VAL A 29 -4.20 3.55 0.30
C VAL A 29 -4.82 2.56 -0.68
N MET A 30 -4.26 2.52 -1.89
CA MET A 30 -4.76 1.68 -2.98
C MET A 30 -3.82 0.51 -3.19
N VAL A 31 -4.34 -0.70 -2.97
CA VAL A 31 -3.56 -1.93 -3.03
C VAL A 31 -3.89 -2.67 -4.32
N PRO A 32 -2.92 -2.87 -5.21
CA PRO A 32 -3.18 -3.53 -6.50
C PRO A 32 -3.35 -5.04 -6.31
N GLY A 33 -3.96 -5.67 -7.31
CA GLY A 33 -4.12 -7.10 -7.33
C GLY A 33 -2.79 -7.83 -7.58
N PHE A 34 -2.86 -9.15 -7.52
CA PHE A 34 -1.70 -10.00 -7.81
C PHE A 34 -1.20 -9.74 -9.24
N LEU A 35 0.11 -9.62 -9.40
CA LEU A 35 0.79 -9.30 -10.67
C LEU A 35 0.51 -7.87 -11.18
N CYS A 36 -0.14 -7.04 -10.38
CA CYS A 36 -0.31 -5.63 -10.69
C CYS A 36 0.71 -4.79 -9.93
N THR A 37 0.90 -3.55 -10.40
CA THR A 37 1.81 -2.60 -9.77
C THR A 37 1.10 -1.27 -9.54
N THR A 38 1.82 -0.30 -8.99
CA THR A 38 1.30 1.06 -8.83
C THR A 38 0.74 1.63 -10.12
N LYS A 39 1.27 1.19 -11.26
CA LYS A 39 0.82 1.67 -12.58
C LYS A 39 -0.63 1.30 -12.88
N PHE A 40 -1.16 0.26 -12.24
CA PHE A 40 -2.56 -0.13 -12.41
C PHE A 40 -3.50 1.00 -12.01
N PHE A 41 -3.13 1.75 -10.98
CA PHE A 41 -3.95 2.85 -10.47
C PHE A 41 -3.47 4.23 -10.93
N GLU A 42 -2.53 4.31 -11.85
CA GLU A 42 -1.88 5.59 -12.19
C GLU A 42 -2.87 6.69 -12.56
N LYS A 43 -3.84 6.38 -13.43
CA LYS A 43 -4.83 7.37 -13.83
C LYS A 43 -5.79 7.74 -12.69
N ASN A 44 -6.18 6.74 -11.91
CA ASN A 44 -7.04 6.98 -10.75
C ASN A 44 -6.32 7.86 -9.73
N ALA A 45 -5.04 7.56 -9.46
CA ALA A 45 -4.24 8.32 -8.52
C ALA A 45 -4.04 9.76 -8.99
N GLU A 46 -3.82 9.96 -10.28
CA GLU A 46 -3.65 11.29 -10.85
C GLU A 46 -4.88 12.17 -10.60
N VAL A 47 -6.07 11.62 -10.83
CA VAL A 47 -7.31 12.36 -10.62
C VAL A 47 -7.60 12.56 -9.15
N LEU A 48 -7.50 11.50 -8.34
CA LEU A 48 -7.85 11.55 -6.92
C LEU A 48 -6.89 12.40 -6.11
N SER A 49 -5.62 12.48 -6.52
CA SER A 49 -4.62 13.26 -5.79
C SER A 49 -4.86 14.77 -5.84
N LYS A 50 -5.81 15.21 -6.65
CA LYS A 50 -6.23 16.62 -6.66
C LYS A 50 -7.01 16.99 -5.41
N GLU A 51 -7.65 16.02 -4.74
CA GLU A 51 -8.48 16.25 -3.56
C GLU A 51 -8.08 15.40 -2.36
N PHE A 52 -7.35 14.31 -2.59
CA PHE A 52 -6.96 13.37 -1.54
C PHE A 52 -5.47 13.12 -1.57
N ARG A 53 -4.96 12.58 -0.46
CA ARG A 53 -3.61 12.04 -0.43
C ARG A 53 -3.70 10.58 -0.88
N VAL A 54 -3.10 10.25 -2.01
CA VAL A 54 -3.21 8.92 -2.61
C VAL A 54 -1.88 8.19 -2.48
N ILE A 55 -1.92 7.05 -1.80
CA ILE A 55 -0.76 6.18 -1.62
C ILE A 55 -1.02 4.88 -2.38
N THR A 56 -0.12 4.54 -3.30
CA THR A 56 -0.15 3.27 -4.01
C THR A 56 1.12 2.50 -3.69
N MET A 57 1.06 1.18 -3.70
CA MET A 57 2.20 0.36 -3.34
C MET A 57 2.32 -0.85 -4.26
N ASP A 58 3.53 -1.37 -4.38
CA ASP A 58 3.78 -2.66 -4.99
C ASP A 58 3.89 -3.69 -3.87
N LEU A 59 3.09 -4.75 -3.96
CA LEU A 59 3.14 -5.83 -2.98
C LEU A 59 4.52 -6.49 -2.97
N ARG A 60 4.88 -7.09 -1.84
CA ARG A 60 6.16 -7.83 -1.75
C ARG A 60 6.27 -8.84 -2.88
N GLY A 61 7.45 -8.96 -3.44
CA GLY A 61 7.72 -9.85 -4.56
C GLY A 61 7.28 -9.33 -5.91
N GLN A 62 6.66 -8.16 -5.98
CA GLN A 62 6.12 -7.61 -7.22
C GLN A 62 6.63 -6.22 -7.52
N GLY A 63 6.58 -5.84 -8.80
CA GLY A 63 6.93 -4.49 -9.23
C GLY A 63 8.33 -4.08 -8.81
N ASN A 64 8.43 -2.91 -8.18
CA ASN A 64 9.68 -2.35 -7.68
C ASN A 64 10.00 -2.78 -6.25
N SER A 65 9.10 -3.52 -5.58
CA SER A 65 9.37 -4.05 -4.25
C SER A 65 10.36 -5.21 -4.33
N SER A 66 11.00 -5.56 -3.20
CA SER A 66 11.96 -6.66 -3.14
C SER A 66 11.38 -7.94 -3.72
N LYS A 67 12.16 -8.61 -4.53
CA LYS A 67 11.76 -9.92 -5.10
C LYS A 67 11.99 -10.98 -4.04
N THR A 68 10.91 -11.50 -3.51
CA THR A 68 10.95 -12.53 -2.46
C THR A 68 9.83 -13.52 -2.68
N CYS A 69 10.07 -14.77 -2.34
CA CYS A 69 9.05 -15.81 -2.30
C CYS A 69 8.66 -16.15 -0.84
N GLN A 70 9.16 -15.37 0.11
CA GLN A 70 8.84 -15.58 1.53
C GLN A 70 7.76 -14.61 1.98
N GLY A 71 6.87 -15.10 2.85
CA GLY A 71 5.85 -14.27 3.45
C GLY A 71 4.78 -13.79 2.48
N ASN A 72 4.60 -14.47 1.34
CA ASN A 72 3.60 -14.08 0.36
C ASN A 72 2.22 -14.62 0.74
N THR A 73 1.80 -14.34 1.97
CA THR A 73 0.49 -14.69 2.49
C THR A 73 -0.38 -13.44 2.57
N ILE A 74 -1.68 -13.64 2.55
CA ILE A 74 -2.64 -12.55 2.72
C ILE A 74 -2.36 -11.80 4.02
N ARG A 75 -2.14 -12.55 5.10
CA ARG A 75 -1.91 -11.96 6.42
C ARG A 75 -0.62 -11.14 6.47
N ARG A 76 0.46 -11.62 5.87
CA ARG A 76 1.73 -10.87 5.86
C ARG A 76 1.61 -9.62 4.98
N ASN A 77 0.91 -9.72 3.85
CA ASN A 77 0.67 -8.54 3.02
C ASN A 77 -0.17 -7.50 3.77
N ALA A 78 -1.13 -7.92 4.58
CA ALA A 78 -1.89 -7.01 5.43
C ALA A 78 -0.99 -6.34 6.47
N GLN A 79 -0.04 -7.09 7.03
CA GLN A 79 0.96 -6.53 7.96
C GLN A 79 1.85 -5.51 7.25
N ASP A 80 2.22 -5.74 6.00
CA ASP A 80 3.00 -4.78 5.22
C ASP A 80 2.24 -3.46 5.04
N ILE A 81 0.92 -3.53 4.82
CA ILE A 81 0.08 -2.34 4.72
C ILE A 81 0.08 -1.58 6.05
N LYS A 82 -0.06 -2.31 7.16
CA LYS A 82 0.00 -1.68 8.49
C LYS A 82 1.32 -0.96 8.69
N GLU A 83 2.42 -1.60 8.31
CA GLU A 83 3.75 -1.02 8.48
C GLU A 83 3.94 0.21 7.58
N LEU A 84 3.35 0.20 6.38
CA LEU A 84 3.35 1.38 5.50
C LEU A 84 2.58 2.54 6.14
N ILE A 85 1.38 2.26 6.66
CA ILE A 85 0.55 3.26 7.31
C ILE A 85 1.28 3.86 8.51
N ASP A 86 1.94 3.02 9.31
CA ASP A 86 2.73 3.48 10.45
C ASP A 86 3.95 4.29 10.01
N HIS A 87 4.64 3.84 8.97
CA HIS A 87 5.81 4.53 8.41
C HIS A 87 5.45 5.95 7.95
N LEU A 88 4.29 6.13 7.35
CA LEU A 88 3.83 7.43 6.87
C LEU A 88 3.10 8.24 7.94
N GLY A 89 2.91 7.69 9.13
CA GLY A 89 2.23 8.38 10.23
C GLY A 89 0.77 8.69 9.96
N LEU A 90 0.09 7.85 9.20
CA LEU A 90 -1.31 8.09 8.83
C LEU A 90 -2.25 7.74 9.98
N GLU A 91 -3.30 8.54 10.15
CA GLU A 91 -4.28 8.35 11.24
C GLU A 91 -5.59 7.77 10.74
N HIS A 92 -6.25 8.41 9.80
CA HIS A 92 -7.52 7.95 9.26
C HIS A 92 -7.33 7.65 7.79
N VAL A 93 -7.42 6.37 7.41
CA VAL A 93 -7.17 5.96 6.04
C VAL A 93 -8.37 5.25 5.45
N VAL A 94 -8.55 5.44 4.14
CA VAL A 94 -9.45 4.61 3.34
C VAL A 94 -8.58 3.59 2.64
N LEU A 95 -8.92 2.31 2.79
CA LEU A 95 -8.23 1.23 2.09
C LEU A 95 -9.06 0.76 0.91
N LEU A 96 -8.41 0.67 -0.24
CA LEU A 96 -9.02 0.14 -1.45
C LEU A 96 -8.18 -1.01 -1.95
N GLY A 97 -8.79 -2.19 -2.10
CA GLY A 97 -8.11 -3.36 -2.64
C GLY A 97 -8.78 -3.82 -3.91
N TRP A 98 -7.99 -4.10 -4.95
CA TRP A 98 -8.48 -4.61 -6.22
C TRP A 98 -8.22 -6.10 -6.34
N SER A 99 -9.26 -6.86 -6.75
CA SER A 99 -9.13 -8.29 -7.03
C SER A 99 -8.61 -9.06 -5.80
N LEU A 100 -7.52 -9.78 -5.89
CA LEU A 100 -6.94 -10.54 -4.77
C LEU A 100 -6.62 -9.64 -3.56
N ALA A 101 -6.29 -8.38 -3.80
CA ALA A 101 -6.01 -7.44 -2.72
C ALA A 101 -7.24 -7.16 -1.87
N SER A 102 -8.45 -7.48 -2.33
CA SER A 102 -9.64 -7.37 -1.49
C SER A 102 -9.52 -8.25 -0.26
N SER A 103 -8.95 -9.45 -0.39
CA SER A 103 -8.72 -10.35 0.76
C SER A 103 -7.67 -9.76 1.71
N ILE A 104 -6.66 -9.08 1.17
CA ILE A 104 -5.62 -8.44 1.97
C ILE A 104 -6.22 -7.30 2.79
N VAL A 105 -7.04 -6.48 2.17
CA VAL A 105 -7.70 -5.34 2.82
C VAL A 105 -8.66 -5.83 3.91
N VAL A 106 -9.41 -6.90 3.65
CA VAL A 106 -10.30 -7.50 4.66
C VAL A 106 -9.49 -8.05 5.82
N SER A 107 -8.35 -8.70 5.55
CA SER A 107 -7.48 -9.20 6.61
C SER A 107 -6.93 -8.05 7.47
N TYR A 108 -6.56 -6.93 6.84
CA TYR A 108 -6.14 -5.72 7.58
C TYR A 108 -7.27 -5.25 8.49
N ALA A 109 -8.47 -5.11 7.95
CA ALA A 109 -9.61 -4.61 8.72
C ALA A 109 -9.91 -5.52 9.93
N ALA A 110 -9.80 -6.83 9.76
CA ALA A 110 -10.06 -7.79 10.82
C ALA A 110 -9.03 -7.68 11.96
N GLU A 111 -7.77 -7.36 11.66
CA GLU A 111 -6.70 -7.35 12.66
C GLU A 111 -6.37 -5.96 13.20
N PHE A 112 -6.51 -4.92 12.39
CA PHE A 112 -6.02 -3.58 12.75
C PHE A 112 -7.05 -2.48 12.65
N GLU A 113 -8.27 -2.78 12.25
CA GLU A 113 -9.27 -1.81 11.80
C GLU A 113 -9.64 -0.75 12.85
N GLN A 114 -9.58 -1.10 14.12
CA GLN A 114 -10.09 -0.19 15.16
C GLN A 114 -9.24 1.07 15.34
N TYR A 115 -8.10 1.15 14.71
CA TYR A 115 -7.18 2.25 14.98
C TYR A 115 -7.06 3.27 13.85
N LYS A 116 -7.14 2.86 12.61
CA LYS A 116 -6.73 3.72 11.49
C LYS A 116 -7.74 3.86 10.36
N LEU A 117 -8.71 2.95 10.24
CA LEU A 117 -9.65 3.03 9.12
C LEU A 117 -10.72 4.09 9.35
N SER A 118 -11.04 4.76 8.26
CA SER A 118 -12.06 5.79 8.19
C SER A 118 -13.32 5.25 7.54
#